data_c45628c13d8724cccf8a7751b63117f9
#
_entry.id   c45628c13d8724cccf8a7751b63117f9
#
_cell.length_a   1.000
_cell.length_b   1.000
_cell.length_c   1.000
_cell.angle_alpha   90.00
_cell.angle_beta   90.00
_cell.angle_gamma   90.00
#
_symmetry.space_group_name_H-M   'P 1'
#
loop_
_entity.id
_entity.type
_entity.pdbx_description
1 polymer ?
#
loop_
_entity_poly.entity_id
_entity_poly.type
_entity_poly.pdbx_seq_one_letter_code
_entity_poly.pdbx_strand_id
1 'polypeptide(L)'
;EDSQIKGLLITSKKPVFIVGADITEFSEMFKLPKDAFLSRVKKVTRSLVSLENLPFPTVVAINGYALGGGLEVCMACDYRVLSDRASIGLPEATLGIIPGFGGTVRLPRITDISTALEWMISGAIQNAKHALEKGAVDEVVPESDLRDVALERLSDFSSDIRDYKILRSLKSQPVDCDHSMLDQTCNS
;
A
#
# COMPACT_ATOMS: atom_id res chain seq x y z
N GLU A 1 -23.44 -2.88 12.07
CA GLU A 1 -23.00 -2.43 10.71
C GLU A 1 -23.92 -1.29 10.29
N ASP A 2 -23.36 -0.11 10.04
CA ASP A 2 -24.14 1.02 9.53
C ASP A 2 -24.39 0.79 8.04
N SER A 3 -25.61 0.39 7.70
CA SER A 3 -26.03 0.09 6.32
C SER A 3 -26.02 1.32 5.38
N GLN A 4 -25.70 2.50 5.90
CA GLN A 4 -25.63 3.74 5.12
C GLN A 4 -24.25 4.04 4.56
N ILE A 5 -23.17 3.37 5.05
CA ILE A 5 -21.81 3.57 4.54
C ILE A 5 -21.69 2.91 3.16
N LYS A 6 -21.42 3.72 2.14
CA LYS A 6 -21.28 3.28 0.75
C LYS A 6 -19.84 3.24 0.25
N GLY A 7 -18.90 3.77 1.01
CA GLY A 7 -17.49 3.82 0.63
C GLY A 7 -16.63 4.46 1.69
N LEU A 8 -15.31 4.27 1.57
CA LEU A 8 -14.30 4.84 2.48
C LEU A 8 -13.24 5.59 1.68
N LEU A 9 -13.04 6.87 2.00
CA LEU A 9 -11.90 7.66 1.54
C LEU A 9 -10.89 7.81 2.68
N ILE A 10 -9.66 7.38 2.44
CA ILE A 10 -8.53 7.62 3.36
C ILE A 10 -7.71 8.80 2.84
N THR A 11 -7.49 9.80 3.67
CA THR A 11 -6.72 11.01 3.33
C THR A 11 -5.99 11.54 4.55
N SER A 12 -4.98 12.40 4.36
CA SER A 12 -4.25 13.06 5.44
C SER A 12 -4.41 14.58 5.37
N LYS A 13 -4.48 15.23 6.53
CA LYS A 13 -4.42 16.69 6.65
C LYS A 13 -2.99 17.20 6.90
N LYS A 14 -2.02 16.29 7.02
CA LYS A 14 -0.60 16.62 7.23
C LYS A 14 0.10 16.82 5.88
N PRO A 15 1.26 17.52 5.85
CA PRO A 15 2.08 17.63 4.63
C PRO A 15 2.60 16.29 4.11
N VAL A 16 2.67 15.28 4.97
CA VAL A 16 2.99 13.89 4.64
C VAL A 16 1.75 13.02 4.79
N PHE A 17 1.68 11.92 4.06
CA PHE A 17 0.57 10.99 4.21
C PHE A 17 0.76 10.11 5.46
N ILE A 18 1.54 9.05 5.36
CA ILE A 18 1.93 8.17 6.47
C ILE A 18 3.36 7.69 6.19
N VAL A 19 4.29 7.96 7.10
CA VAL A 19 5.72 7.64 6.91
C VAL A 19 6.19 6.42 7.72
N GLY A 20 5.33 5.43 7.83
CA GLY A 20 5.63 4.18 8.54
C GLY A 20 5.29 4.22 10.03
N ALA A 21 5.79 3.22 10.74
CA ALA A 21 5.69 3.14 12.19
C ALA A 21 6.75 4.04 12.85
N ASP A 22 6.52 4.40 14.11
CA ASP A 22 7.51 5.13 14.89
C ASP A 22 8.74 4.25 15.14
N ILE A 23 9.84 4.59 14.50
CA ILE A 23 11.10 3.83 14.60
C ILE A 23 11.70 3.89 16.02
N THR A 24 11.34 4.87 16.83
CA THR A 24 11.80 4.95 18.22
C THR A 24 11.21 3.84 19.08
N GLU A 25 10.04 3.31 18.72
CA GLU A 25 9.42 2.17 19.40
C GLU A 25 10.03 0.82 19.00
N PHE A 26 10.80 0.74 17.91
CA PHE A 26 11.35 -0.53 17.43
C PHE A 26 12.31 -1.17 18.43
N SER A 27 13.15 -0.36 19.11
CA SER A 27 14.08 -0.87 20.11
C SER A 27 13.35 -1.59 21.27
N GLU A 28 12.20 -1.09 21.68
CA GLU A 28 11.39 -1.70 22.74
C GLU A 28 10.57 -2.88 22.17
N MET A 29 10.10 -2.76 20.95
CA MET A 29 9.34 -3.82 20.30
C MET A 29 10.21 -5.08 20.07
N PHE A 30 11.49 -4.92 19.70
CA PHE A 30 12.41 -6.05 19.50
C PHE A 30 12.86 -6.71 20.83
N LYS A 31 12.68 -6.06 21.97
CA LYS A 31 12.89 -6.67 23.30
C LYS A 31 11.72 -7.52 23.77
N LEU A 32 10.56 -7.43 23.10
CA LEU A 32 9.39 -8.21 23.49
C LEU A 32 9.63 -9.72 23.32
N PRO A 33 9.05 -10.55 24.17
CA PRO A 33 8.99 -11.98 23.94
C PRO A 33 8.36 -12.27 22.56
N LYS A 34 8.85 -13.32 21.87
CA LYS A 34 8.43 -13.67 20.50
C LYS A 34 6.90 -13.65 20.30
N ASP A 35 6.17 -14.22 21.25
CA ASP A 35 4.70 -14.33 21.14
C ASP A 35 4.01 -12.96 21.25
N ALA A 36 4.52 -12.07 22.11
CA ALA A 36 4.02 -10.71 22.23
C ALA A 36 4.31 -9.88 20.97
N PHE A 37 5.53 -10.01 20.41
CA PHE A 37 5.91 -9.39 19.13
C PHE A 37 5.01 -9.88 18.01
N LEU A 38 4.86 -11.19 17.83
CA LEU A 38 4.02 -11.78 16.79
C LEU A 38 2.54 -11.38 16.94
N SER A 39 2.04 -11.29 18.18
CA SER A 39 0.67 -10.83 18.45
C SER A 39 0.45 -9.40 17.96
N ARG A 40 1.42 -8.51 18.17
CA ARG A 40 1.37 -7.11 17.72
C ARG A 40 1.37 -6.99 16.20
N VAL A 41 2.27 -7.70 15.53
CA VAL A 41 2.33 -7.75 14.05
C VAL A 41 1.03 -8.32 13.48
N LYS A 42 0.53 -9.44 14.02
CA LYS A 42 -0.73 -10.05 13.60
C LYS A 42 -1.92 -9.11 13.76
N LYS A 43 -1.96 -8.28 14.82
CA LYS A 43 -3.04 -7.31 15.02
C LYS A 43 -3.10 -6.29 13.88
N VAL A 44 -1.95 -5.69 13.52
CA VAL A 44 -1.88 -4.72 12.41
C VAL A 44 -2.24 -5.40 11.08
N THR A 45 -1.66 -6.57 10.79
CA THR A 45 -1.95 -7.32 9.56
C THR A 45 -3.45 -7.64 9.45
N ARG A 46 -4.09 -8.07 10.54
CA ARG A 46 -5.54 -8.33 10.56
C ARG A 46 -6.35 -7.06 10.27
N SER A 47 -5.94 -5.90 10.78
CA SER A 47 -6.62 -4.63 10.49
C SER A 47 -6.54 -4.29 9.00
N LEU A 48 -5.41 -4.51 8.34
CA LEU A 48 -5.28 -4.30 6.88
C LEU A 48 -6.11 -5.32 6.09
N VAL A 49 -6.13 -6.58 6.50
CA VAL A 49 -7.02 -7.59 5.89
C VAL A 49 -8.49 -7.21 6.09
N SER A 50 -8.86 -6.66 7.25
CA SER A 50 -10.22 -6.17 7.47
C SER A 50 -10.56 -4.99 6.56
N LEU A 51 -9.60 -4.08 6.30
CA LEU A 51 -9.76 -2.98 5.34
C LEU A 51 -10.00 -3.51 3.92
N GLU A 52 -9.24 -4.52 3.49
CA GLU A 52 -9.41 -5.16 2.17
C GLU A 52 -10.77 -5.86 2.01
N ASN A 53 -11.34 -6.35 3.11
CA ASN A 53 -12.61 -7.11 3.10
C ASN A 53 -13.84 -6.25 3.45
N LEU A 54 -13.71 -4.94 3.45
CA LEU A 54 -14.88 -4.08 3.66
C LEU A 54 -15.95 -4.32 2.57
N PRO A 55 -17.24 -4.32 2.93
CA PRO A 55 -18.34 -4.61 1.99
C PRO A 55 -18.64 -3.46 1.01
N PHE A 56 -17.78 -2.46 0.95
CA PHE A 56 -17.89 -1.27 0.11
C PHE A 56 -16.49 -0.87 -0.42
N PRO A 57 -16.41 -0.02 -1.48
CA PRO A 57 -15.15 0.41 -2.06
C PRO A 57 -14.33 1.27 -1.11
N THR A 58 -13.02 1.18 -1.26
CA THR A 58 -12.02 1.97 -0.53
C THR A 58 -11.10 2.70 -1.49
N VAL A 59 -10.98 4.01 -1.33
CA VAL A 59 -10.07 4.87 -2.10
C VAL A 59 -9.10 5.55 -1.14
N VAL A 60 -7.84 5.67 -1.53
CA VAL A 60 -6.84 6.42 -0.77
C VAL A 60 -6.32 7.58 -1.61
N ALA A 61 -6.29 8.78 -1.01
CA ALA A 61 -5.75 10.01 -1.58
C ALA A 61 -4.40 10.32 -0.92
N ILE A 62 -3.31 10.09 -1.64
CA ILE A 62 -1.94 10.15 -1.13
C ILE A 62 -1.35 11.52 -1.45
N ASN A 63 -1.34 12.42 -0.47
CA ASN A 63 -0.94 13.82 -0.64
C ASN A 63 0.55 14.11 -0.40
N GLY A 64 1.33 13.10 0.01
CA GLY A 64 2.75 13.26 0.33
C GLY A 64 3.44 11.93 0.46
N TYR A 65 4.46 11.83 1.30
CA TYR A 65 5.17 10.57 1.51
C TYR A 65 4.27 9.49 2.11
N ALA A 66 4.17 8.34 1.42
CA ALA A 66 3.58 7.12 1.93
C ALA A 66 4.66 6.03 1.97
N LEU A 67 5.27 5.82 3.13
CA LEU A 67 6.45 4.96 3.28
C LEU A 67 6.18 3.80 4.26
N GLY A 68 6.79 2.65 4.00
CA GLY A 68 6.69 1.48 4.85
C GLY A 68 5.24 1.08 5.11
N GLY A 69 4.87 0.96 6.39
CA GLY A 69 3.48 0.69 6.80
C GLY A 69 2.45 1.64 6.18
N GLY A 70 2.84 2.87 5.84
CA GLY A 70 1.97 3.83 5.15
C GLY A 70 1.63 3.39 3.73
N LEU A 71 2.61 2.89 2.97
CA LEU A 71 2.35 2.30 1.66
C LEU A 71 1.57 0.99 1.79
N GLU A 72 1.82 0.19 2.84
CA GLU A 72 1.08 -1.04 3.08
C GLU A 72 -0.41 -0.79 3.33
N VAL A 73 -0.78 0.32 4.00
CA VAL A 73 -2.18 0.80 4.11
C VAL A 73 -2.74 1.18 2.75
N CYS A 74 -1.97 1.93 1.93
CA CYS A 74 -2.41 2.31 0.59
C CYS A 74 -2.69 1.10 -0.30
N MET A 75 -1.81 0.10 -0.26
CA MET A 75 -1.98 -1.14 -1.03
C MET A 75 -3.16 -2.00 -0.57
N ALA A 76 -3.60 -1.85 0.67
CA ALA A 76 -4.80 -2.52 1.17
C ALA A 76 -6.11 -1.88 0.65
N CYS A 77 -6.08 -0.62 0.18
CA CYS A 77 -7.23 0.03 -0.45
C CYS A 77 -7.47 -0.50 -1.88
N ASP A 78 -8.69 -0.37 -2.37
CA ASP A 78 -9.06 -0.81 -3.73
C ASP A 78 -8.43 0.08 -4.79
N TYR A 79 -8.42 1.40 -4.57
CA TYR A 79 -7.91 2.39 -5.53
C TYR A 79 -7.01 3.43 -4.87
N ARG A 80 -5.92 3.80 -5.54
CA ARG A 80 -4.85 4.70 -5.05
C ARG A 80 -4.71 5.88 -6.00
N VAL A 81 -5.09 7.08 -5.53
CA VAL A 81 -4.84 8.36 -6.21
C VAL A 81 -3.66 9.03 -5.54
N LEU A 82 -2.62 9.33 -6.30
CA LEU A 82 -1.38 9.94 -5.81
C LEU A 82 -1.26 11.37 -6.30
N SER A 83 -0.88 12.30 -5.43
CA SER A 83 -0.45 13.64 -5.85
C SER A 83 0.82 13.56 -6.70
N ASP A 84 0.93 14.41 -7.73
CA ASP A 84 2.11 14.56 -8.58
C ASP A 84 3.40 14.94 -7.81
N ARG A 85 3.24 15.47 -6.58
CA ARG A 85 4.33 15.83 -5.66
C ARG A 85 4.62 14.78 -4.59
N ALA A 86 3.79 13.75 -4.51
CA ALA A 86 3.93 12.70 -3.52
C ALA A 86 4.94 11.62 -3.95
N SER A 87 5.35 10.80 -2.98
CA SER A 87 6.26 9.70 -3.20
C SER A 87 5.89 8.51 -2.34
N ILE A 88 6.16 7.32 -2.83
CA ILE A 88 5.85 6.07 -2.14
C ILE A 88 7.11 5.20 -2.01
N GLY A 89 7.14 4.26 -1.07
CA GLY A 89 8.26 3.32 -0.95
C GLY A 89 8.15 2.37 0.22
N LEU A 90 8.98 1.33 0.17
CA LEU A 90 9.17 0.36 1.26
C LEU A 90 10.64 0.40 1.71
N PRO A 91 11.05 1.40 2.53
CA PRO A 91 12.44 1.61 2.90
C PRO A 91 12.94 0.69 4.02
N GLU A 92 12.20 -0.34 4.39
CA GLU A 92 12.47 -1.23 5.51
C GLU A 92 13.86 -1.86 5.46
N ALA A 93 14.37 -2.20 4.25
CA ALA A 93 15.69 -2.79 4.07
C ALA A 93 16.82 -1.85 4.56
N THR A 94 16.64 -0.53 4.49
CA THR A 94 17.60 0.45 5.01
C THR A 94 17.71 0.42 6.53
N LEU A 95 16.74 -0.19 7.20
CA LEU A 95 16.71 -0.39 8.66
C LEU A 95 17.05 -1.85 9.06
N GLY A 96 17.46 -2.69 8.09
CA GLY A 96 17.76 -4.10 8.33
C GLY A 96 16.55 -4.98 8.62
N ILE A 97 15.35 -4.56 8.20
CA ILE A 97 14.10 -5.32 8.35
C ILE A 97 13.40 -5.46 7.00
N ILE A 98 12.30 -6.20 6.95
CA ILE A 98 11.44 -6.34 5.77
C ILE A 98 10.06 -5.74 6.04
N PRO A 99 9.28 -5.39 5.00
CA PRO A 99 7.89 -4.93 5.16
C PRO A 99 7.06 -5.95 5.93
N GLY A 100 6.53 -5.53 7.09
CA GLY A 100 5.93 -6.43 8.09
C GLY A 100 4.42 -6.55 8.04
N PHE A 101 3.72 -5.67 7.31
CA PHE A 101 2.25 -5.61 7.32
C PHE A 101 1.63 -6.01 5.98
N GLY A 102 2.38 -6.75 5.16
CA GLY A 102 1.93 -7.36 3.93
C GLY A 102 2.42 -6.69 2.65
N GLY A 103 3.39 -5.78 2.73
CA GLY A 103 4.07 -5.20 1.57
C GLY A 103 4.67 -6.26 0.66
N THR A 104 5.31 -7.27 1.25
CA THR A 104 5.88 -8.44 0.53
C THR A 104 4.83 -9.28 -0.21
N VAL A 105 3.57 -9.18 0.18
CA VAL A 105 2.46 -9.91 -0.45
C VAL A 105 1.73 -9.05 -1.47
N ARG A 106 1.49 -7.77 -1.16
CA ARG A 106 0.66 -6.88 -1.98
C ARG A 106 1.42 -6.25 -3.14
N LEU A 107 2.66 -5.78 -2.90
CA LEU A 107 3.41 -5.07 -3.94
C LEU A 107 3.60 -5.93 -5.21
N PRO A 108 4.04 -7.20 -5.14
CA PRO A 108 4.21 -8.03 -6.35
C PRO A 108 2.90 -8.38 -7.07
N ARG A 109 1.74 -8.17 -6.43
CA ARG A 109 0.41 -8.37 -7.05
C ARG A 109 -0.15 -7.10 -7.69
N ILE A 110 0.36 -5.96 -7.31
CA ILE A 110 -0.05 -4.65 -7.83
C ILE A 110 0.89 -4.22 -8.95
N THR A 111 2.19 -4.51 -8.80
CA THR A 111 3.23 -4.27 -9.81
C THR A 111 3.57 -5.58 -10.54
N ASP A 112 4.80 -6.00 -10.45
CA ASP A 112 5.34 -7.29 -10.84
C ASP A 112 6.40 -7.72 -9.83
N ILE A 113 6.88 -8.98 -9.91
CA ILE A 113 7.85 -9.53 -8.95
C ILE A 113 9.18 -8.78 -9.00
N SER A 114 9.70 -8.51 -10.20
CA SER A 114 10.99 -7.82 -10.36
C SER A 114 10.96 -6.44 -9.75
N THR A 115 9.94 -5.65 -10.07
CA THR A 115 9.73 -4.31 -9.50
C THR A 115 9.56 -4.38 -7.97
N ALA A 116 8.79 -5.34 -7.48
CA ALA A 116 8.58 -5.48 -6.05
C ALA A 116 9.87 -5.85 -5.30
N LEU A 117 10.67 -6.79 -5.83
CA LEU A 117 11.95 -7.17 -5.24
C LEU A 117 12.94 -5.99 -5.27
N GLU A 118 13.09 -5.34 -6.43
CA GLU A 118 13.95 -4.16 -6.56
C GLU A 118 13.63 -3.09 -5.51
N TRP A 119 12.35 -2.73 -5.38
CA TRP A 119 11.93 -1.68 -4.43
C TRP A 119 12.12 -2.10 -2.98
N MET A 120 11.81 -3.35 -2.64
CA MET A 120 11.97 -3.84 -1.26
C MET A 120 13.42 -4.04 -0.87
N ILE A 121 14.28 -4.50 -1.78
CA ILE A 121 15.72 -4.74 -1.51
C ILE A 121 16.48 -3.41 -1.46
N SER A 122 16.23 -2.52 -2.42
CA SER A 122 16.91 -1.22 -2.45
C SER A 122 16.40 -0.26 -1.37
N GLY A 123 15.16 -0.42 -0.91
CA GLY A 123 14.48 0.55 -0.04
C GLY A 123 14.27 1.92 -0.71
N ALA A 124 14.36 2.00 -2.03
CA ALA A 124 14.28 3.25 -2.78
C ALA A 124 12.87 3.85 -2.73
N ILE A 125 12.83 5.18 -2.62
CA ILE A 125 11.59 5.96 -2.66
C ILE A 125 11.29 6.30 -4.13
N GLN A 126 10.05 6.04 -4.54
CA GLN A 126 9.58 6.22 -5.90
C GLN A 126 8.76 7.50 -6.03
N ASN A 127 9.03 8.30 -7.08
CA ASN A 127 8.21 9.46 -7.40
C ASN A 127 6.88 9.05 -8.05
N ALA A 128 5.96 10.00 -8.15
CA ALA A 128 4.60 9.75 -8.65
C ALA A 128 4.59 9.18 -10.07
N LYS A 129 5.42 9.69 -10.97
CA LYS A 129 5.51 9.19 -12.35
C LYS A 129 5.92 7.73 -12.40
N HIS A 130 6.98 7.37 -11.71
CA HIS A 130 7.48 5.99 -11.69
C HIS A 130 6.51 5.02 -11.00
N ALA A 131 5.85 5.48 -9.93
CA ALA A 131 4.83 4.72 -9.23
C ALA A 131 3.65 4.37 -10.14
N LEU A 132 3.21 5.32 -10.99
CA LEU A 132 2.15 5.10 -11.98
C LEU A 132 2.62 4.16 -13.09
N GLU A 133 3.80 4.38 -13.66
CA GLU A 133 4.38 3.54 -14.72
C GLU A 133 4.50 2.07 -14.31
N LYS A 134 4.78 1.83 -13.04
CA LYS A 134 4.89 0.47 -12.47
C LYS A 134 3.57 -0.10 -11.93
N GLY A 135 2.47 0.64 -12.01
CA GLY A 135 1.16 0.21 -11.54
C GLY A 135 0.98 0.19 -10.01
N ALA A 136 1.96 0.73 -9.26
CA ALA A 136 1.86 0.80 -7.80
C ALA A 136 0.75 1.73 -7.32
N VAL A 137 0.36 2.69 -8.15
CA VAL A 137 -0.80 3.57 -7.97
C VAL A 137 -1.64 3.58 -9.24
N ASP A 138 -2.93 3.88 -9.08
CA ASP A 138 -3.90 3.78 -10.17
C ASP A 138 -4.06 5.09 -10.94
N GLU A 139 -3.79 6.23 -10.29
CA GLU A 139 -3.93 7.56 -10.89
C GLU A 139 -2.98 8.56 -10.23
N VAL A 140 -2.43 9.49 -11.03
CA VAL A 140 -1.63 10.62 -10.56
C VAL A 140 -2.27 11.92 -11.02
N VAL A 141 -2.46 12.87 -10.09
CA VAL A 141 -3.14 14.13 -10.33
C VAL A 141 -2.41 15.29 -9.65
N PRO A 142 -2.62 16.55 -10.08
CA PRO A 142 -2.15 17.71 -9.33
C PRO A 142 -2.63 17.67 -7.88
N GLU A 143 -1.79 18.15 -6.95
CA GLU A 143 -2.14 18.16 -5.53
C GLU A 143 -3.46 18.87 -5.24
N SER A 144 -3.77 19.96 -5.99
CA SER A 144 -5.02 20.70 -5.88
C SER A 144 -6.27 19.87 -6.14
N ASP A 145 -6.17 18.86 -7.00
CA ASP A 145 -7.30 18.09 -7.51
C ASP A 145 -7.44 16.75 -6.79
N LEU A 146 -6.43 16.38 -6.00
CA LEU A 146 -6.28 15.07 -5.39
C LEU A 146 -7.54 14.60 -4.65
N ARG A 147 -8.10 15.45 -3.80
CA ARG A 147 -9.26 15.10 -2.98
C ARG A 147 -10.51 14.93 -3.82
N ASP A 148 -10.72 15.84 -4.75
CA ASP A 148 -11.93 15.87 -5.57
C ASP A 148 -11.94 14.68 -6.54
N VAL A 149 -10.80 14.37 -7.16
CA VAL A 149 -10.66 13.16 -7.99
C VAL A 149 -10.85 11.89 -7.17
N ALA A 150 -10.27 11.80 -5.98
CA ALA A 150 -10.45 10.63 -5.13
C ALA A 150 -11.91 10.43 -4.70
N LEU A 151 -12.66 11.52 -4.43
CA LEU A 151 -14.09 11.47 -4.14
C LEU A 151 -14.90 11.06 -5.37
N GLU A 152 -14.56 11.56 -6.56
CA GLU A 152 -15.18 11.17 -7.82
C GLU A 152 -15.00 9.66 -8.06
N ARG A 153 -13.78 9.12 -7.92
CA ARG A 153 -13.51 7.68 -8.04
C ARG A 153 -14.30 6.85 -7.04
N LEU A 154 -14.37 7.31 -5.78
CA LEU A 154 -15.17 6.65 -4.76
C LEU A 154 -16.67 6.64 -5.12
N SER A 155 -17.18 7.74 -5.68
CA SER A 155 -18.56 7.84 -6.16
C SER A 155 -18.83 6.88 -7.32
N ASP A 156 -17.91 6.80 -8.29
CA ASP A 156 -18.00 5.88 -9.44
C ASP A 156 -18.14 4.42 -8.98
N PHE A 157 -17.30 4.01 -8.01
CA PHE A 157 -17.34 2.67 -7.43
C PHE A 157 -18.63 2.43 -6.61
N SER A 158 -19.08 3.45 -5.86
CA SER A 158 -20.28 3.34 -5.01
C SER A 158 -21.58 3.34 -5.80
N SER A 159 -21.54 3.80 -7.05
CA SER A 159 -22.68 3.86 -7.97
C SER A 159 -22.63 2.78 -9.05
N ASP A 160 -21.77 1.78 -8.90
CA ASP A 160 -21.55 0.66 -9.83
C ASP A 160 -21.15 1.11 -11.26
N ILE A 161 -20.68 2.34 -11.44
CA ILE A 161 -20.10 2.83 -12.72
C ILE A 161 -18.77 2.12 -12.99
N ARG A 162 -18.01 1.83 -11.93
CA ARG A 162 -16.79 1.03 -11.93
C ARG A 162 -16.90 -0.11 -10.93
N ASP A 163 -16.33 -1.25 -11.25
CA ASP A 163 -16.32 -2.41 -10.34
C ASP A 163 -15.00 -2.52 -9.56
N TYR A 164 -15.03 -2.08 -8.30
CA TYR A 164 -13.88 -2.21 -7.38
C TYR A 164 -13.55 -3.67 -7.03
N LYS A 165 -14.51 -4.59 -7.17
CA LYS A 165 -14.31 -6.01 -6.86
C LYS A 165 -13.35 -6.66 -7.85
N ILE A 166 -13.32 -6.17 -9.10
CA ILE A 166 -12.31 -6.59 -10.10
C ILE A 166 -10.91 -6.23 -9.60
N LEU A 167 -10.70 -4.97 -9.18
CA LEU A 167 -9.41 -4.51 -8.65
C LEU A 167 -8.98 -5.31 -7.41
N ARG A 168 -9.94 -5.62 -6.54
CA ARG A 168 -9.71 -6.44 -5.35
C ARG A 168 -9.34 -7.88 -5.71
N SER A 169 -10.00 -8.47 -6.71
CA SER A 169 -9.73 -9.82 -7.16
C SER A 169 -8.33 -9.97 -7.75
N LEU A 170 -7.84 -8.97 -8.49
CA LEU A 170 -6.48 -8.98 -9.05
C LEU A 170 -5.41 -9.07 -7.95
N LYS A 171 -5.63 -8.40 -6.81
CA LYS A 171 -4.72 -8.45 -5.67
C LYS A 171 -4.70 -9.79 -4.94
N SER A 172 -5.68 -10.66 -5.17
CA SER A 172 -5.76 -12.01 -4.57
C SER A 172 -5.28 -13.13 -5.50
N GLN A 173 -4.97 -12.83 -6.77
CA GLN A 173 -4.46 -13.83 -7.71
C GLN A 173 -3.09 -14.34 -7.28
N PRO A 174 -2.77 -15.62 -7.58
CA PRO A 174 -1.41 -16.10 -7.49
C PRO A 174 -0.47 -15.23 -8.32
N VAL A 175 0.73 -15.01 -7.82
CA VAL A 175 1.77 -14.31 -8.58
C VAL A 175 2.47 -15.37 -9.42
N ASP A 176 2.45 -15.19 -10.74
CA ASP A 176 3.23 -16.04 -11.64
C ASP A 176 4.72 -15.70 -11.48
N CYS A 177 5.49 -16.71 -11.17
CA CYS A 177 6.91 -16.56 -10.85
C CYS A 177 7.73 -17.57 -11.67
N ASP A 178 8.47 -17.05 -12.64
CA ASP A 178 9.56 -17.82 -13.23
C ASP A 178 10.73 -17.89 -12.25
N HIS A 179 10.99 -19.09 -11.69
CA HIS A 179 12.07 -19.32 -10.73
C HIS A 179 13.44 -18.89 -11.28
N SER A 180 13.65 -18.91 -12.60
CA SER A 180 14.90 -18.44 -13.22
C SER A 180 15.12 -16.93 -13.07
N MET A 181 14.05 -16.13 -13.04
CA MET A 181 14.13 -14.69 -12.77
C MET A 181 14.49 -14.40 -11.31
N LEU A 182 13.98 -15.20 -10.36
CA LEU A 182 14.34 -15.02 -8.95
C LEU A 182 15.82 -15.26 -8.69
N ASP A 183 16.38 -16.32 -9.29
CA ASP A 183 17.80 -16.66 -9.15
C ASP A 183 18.72 -15.56 -9.72
N GLN A 184 18.32 -14.89 -10.79
CA GLN A 184 19.07 -13.76 -11.37
C GLN A 184 19.01 -12.52 -10.48
N THR A 185 17.85 -12.21 -9.92
CA THR A 185 17.65 -11.02 -9.09
C THR A 185 18.30 -11.17 -7.71
N CYS A 186 18.31 -12.38 -7.15
CA CYS A 186 18.92 -12.64 -5.84
C CYS A 186 20.45 -12.77 -5.88
N ASN A 187 21.06 -12.98 -7.07
CA ASN A 187 22.50 -13.14 -7.25
C ASN A 187 23.19 -11.89 -7.84
N SER A 188 22.47 -10.81 -8.11
CA SER A 188 22.96 -9.51 -8.56
C SER A 188 23.09 -8.52 -7.39
#